data_79c6b4f616f727f0853cab4368e28cd1
#
_entry.id   79c6b4f616f727f0853cab4368e28cd1
#
_cell.length_a   1.000
_cell.length_b   1.000
_cell.length_c   1.000
_cell.angle_alpha   90.00
_cell.angle_beta   90.00
_cell.angle_gamma   90.00
#
_symmetry.space_group_name_H-M   'P 1'
#
loop_
_entity.id
_entity.type
_entity.pdbx_description
1 polymer ?
#
loop_
_entity_poly.entity_id
_entity_poly.type
_entity_poly.pdbx_seq_one_letter_code
_entity_poly.pdbx_strand_id
1 'polypeptide(L)'
;EGIALYEGRAYFTTKHDNRVWVYHTNTQELEVLYDVKTSDNPILTGVDNVVITPTGDVLIAEDGGDMQIVVLTDEGSVAPLLQVVGHEQSEITGPAFDPSYQRLYFSSQRGSLGKSSGGITYEVSRSDLV
;
A
#
# COMPACT_ATOMS: atom_id res chain seq x y z
N GLU A 1 -5.93 -6.43 -6.49
CA GLU A 1 -5.71 -7.33 -5.36
C GLU A 1 -6.31 -6.83 -4.04
N GLY A 2 -6.28 -5.54 -3.77
CA GLY A 2 -6.86 -4.97 -2.57
C GLY A 2 -7.96 -3.96 -2.88
N ILE A 3 -8.86 -3.76 -1.92
CA ILE A 3 -9.91 -2.74 -2.00
C ILE A 3 -10.15 -2.15 -0.61
N ALA A 4 -10.38 -0.84 -0.56
CA ALA A 4 -10.70 -0.13 0.67
C ALA A 4 -11.71 0.98 0.38
N LEU A 5 -12.61 1.21 1.33
CA LEU A 5 -13.65 2.23 1.22
C LEU A 5 -13.32 3.43 2.11
N TYR A 6 -13.55 4.63 1.58
CA TYR A 6 -13.37 5.86 2.33
C TYR A 6 -14.28 6.96 1.76
N GLU A 7 -15.19 7.47 2.57
CA GLU A 7 -16.07 8.61 2.24
C GLU A 7 -16.71 8.54 0.84
N GLY A 8 -17.37 7.43 0.56
CA GLY A 8 -18.06 7.22 -0.71
C GLY A 8 -17.17 6.88 -1.89
N ARG A 9 -15.91 6.57 -1.64
CA ARG A 9 -14.96 6.17 -2.66
C ARG A 9 -14.46 4.76 -2.38
N ALA A 10 -14.30 3.97 -3.43
CA ALA A 10 -13.68 2.66 -3.36
C ALA A 10 -12.34 2.74 -4.08
N TYR A 11 -11.25 2.54 -3.32
CA TYR A 11 -9.90 2.48 -3.85
C TYR A 11 -9.53 1.03 -4.05
N PHE A 12 -9.02 0.68 -5.20
CA PHE A 12 -8.61 -0.71 -5.45
C PHE A 12 -7.40 -0.78 -6.37
N THR A 13 -6.69 -1.89 -6.28
CA THR A 13 -5.48 -2.13 -7.03
C THR A 13 -5.68 -3.23 -8.06
N THR A 14 -5.08 -3.04 -9.24
CA THR A 14 -5.00 -4.07 -10.27
C THR A 14 -3.54 -4.43 -10.51
N LYS A 15 -3.20 -5.66 -10.16
CA LYS A 15 -1.81 -6.10 -10.07
C LYS A 15 -1.13 -6.25 -11.42
N HIS A 16 -1.84 -6.76 -12.41
CA HIS A 16 -1.23 -7.06 -13.70
C HIS A 16 -0.70 -5.82 -14.43
N ASP A 17 -1.46 -4.73 -14.34
CA ASP A 17 -1.11 -3.46 -14.99
C ASP A 17 -0.52 -2.43 -14.03
N ASN A 18 -0.38 -2.76 -12.75
CA ASN A 18 0.16 -1.90 -11.69
C ASN A 18 -0.54 -0.55 -11.63
N ARG A 19 -1.86 -0.59 -11.48
CA ARG A 19 -2.70 0.60 -11.34
C ARG A 19 -3.38 0.64 -9.99
N VAL A 20 -3.62 1.87 -9.53
CA VAL A 20 -4.49 2.17 -8.41
C VAL A 20 -5.67 2.98 -8.95
N TRP A 21 -6.86 2.53 -8.65
CA TRP A 21 -8.12 3.10 -9.15
C TRP A 21 -8.91 3.69 -8.00
N VAL A 22 -9.72 4.69 -8.31
CA VAL A 22 -10.76 5.18 -7.40
C VAL A 22 -12.11 5.20 -8.11
N TYR A 23 -13.10 4.60 -7.48
CA TYR A 23 -14.47 4.62 -7.94
C TYR A 23 -15.31 5.49 -7.00
N HIS A 24 -15.95 6.51 -7.56
CA HIS A 24 -16.83 7.43 -6.83
C HIS A 24 -18.23 6.85 -6.81
N THR A 25 -18.70 6.37 -5.66
CA THR A 25 -19.98 5.66 -5.58
C THR A 25 -21.18 6.55 -5.87
N ASN A 26 -21.09 7.86 -5.57
CA ASN A 26 -22.20 8.79 -5.80
C ASN A 26 -22.39 9.17 -7.26
N THR A 27 -21.29 9.38 -7.99
CA THR A 27 -21.32 9.80 -9.40
C THR A 27 -21.15 8.64 -10.35
N GLN A 28 -20.74 7.48 -9.86
CA GLN A 28 -20.41 6.29 -10.65
C GLN A 28 -19.27 6.55 -11.65
N GLU A 29 -18.36 7.46 -11.28
CA GLU A 29 -17.16 7.74 -12.06
C GLU A 29 -15.98 6.88 -11.60
N LEU A 30 -15.19 6.42 -12.54
CA LEU A 30 -14.00 5.63 -12.31
C LEU A 30 -12.78 6.41 -12.80
N GLU A 31 -11.76 6.55 -11.94
CA GLU A 31 -10.53 7.24 -12.28
C GLU A 31 -9.32 6.35 -12.01
N VAL A 32 -8.27 6.54 -12.81
CA VAL A 32 -6.95 5.97 -12.52
C VAL A 32 -6.18 6.97 -11.66
N LEU A 33 -5.94 6.62 -10.41
CA LEU A 33 -5.21 7.47 -9.48
C LEU A 33 -3.69 7.33 -9.67
N TYR A 34 -3.25 6.14 -10.02
CA TYR A 34 -1.84 5.84 -10.28
C TYR A 34 -1.72 4.79 -11.39
N ASP A 35 -0.77 5.03 -12.30
CA ASP A 35 -0.39 4.08 -13.35
C ASP A 35 1.14 4.11 -13.46
N VAL A 36 1.79 2.96 -13.30
CA VAL A 36 3.25 2.85 -13.36
C VAL A 36 3.81 3.35 -14.69
N LYS A 37 3.05 3.22 -15.78
CA LYS A 37 3.50 3.61 -17.11
C LYS A 37 3.47 5.12 -17.37
N THR A 38 2.65 5.86 -16.62
CA THR A 38 2.43 7.30 -16.87
C THR A 38 2.81 8.18 -15.69
N SER A 39 3.14 7.60 -14.55
CA SER A 39 3.51 8.35 -13.34
C SER A 39 4.83 9.07 -13.52
N ASP A 40 4.91 10.31 -13.03
CA ASP A 40 6.16 11.08 -12.97
C ASP A 40 7.15 10.48 -11.96
N ASN A 41 6.64 9.71 -11.00
CA ASN A 41 7.43 9.06 -9.97
C ASN A 41 6.99 7.59 -9.83
N PRO A 42 7.38 6.70 -10.73
CA PRO A 42 6.86 5.32 -10.80
C PRO A 42 7.54 4.39 -9.79
N ILE A 43 7.56 4.76 -8.52
CA ILE A 43 8.20 3.97 -7.45
C ILE A 43 7.37 2.77 -7.03
N LEU A 44 6.07 2.77 -7.31
CA LEU A 44 5.15 1.69 -6.95
C LEU A 44 5.06 0.74 -8.15
N THR A 45 5.80 -0.37 -8.09
CA THR A 45 5.96 -1.29 -9.22
C THR A 45 5.26 -2.64 -9.04
N GLY A 46 4.74 -2.90 -7.84
CA GLY A 46 4.03 -4.14 -7.54
C GLY A 46 2.88 -3.85 -6.59
N VAL A 47 1.79 -3.26 -7.11
CA VAL A 47 0.62 -2.92 -6.28
C VAL A 47 -0.03 -4.18 -5.71
N ASP A 48 -0.41 -4.12 -4.45
CA ASP A 48 -1.09 -5.21 -3.77
C ASP A 48 -2.13 -4.66 -2.79
N ASN A 49 -2.03 -4.98 -1.51
CA ASN A 49 -3.01 -4.56 -0.51
C ASN A 49 -3.08 -3.04 -0.34
N VAL A 50 -4.25 -2.55 0.01
CA VAL A 50 -4.51 -1.13 0.17
C VAL A 50 -5.23 -0.85 1.49
N VAL A 51 -4.85 0.23 2.16
CA VAL A 51 -5.52 0.74 3.36
C VAL A 51 -5.57 2.27 3.27
N ILE A 52 -6.58 2.88 3.88
CA ILE A 52 -6.79 4.33 3.83
C ILE A 52 -6.57 4.92 5.21
N THR A 53 -5.85 6.05 5.28
CA THR A 53 -5.66 6.79 6.53
C THR A 53 -6.90 7.62 6.87
N PRO A 54 -7.03 8.13 8.12
CA PRO A 54 -8.14 9.00 8.49
C PRO A 54 -8.23 10.28 7.67
N THR A 55 -7.12 10.72 7.08
CA THR A 55 -7.06 11.94 6.25
C THR A 55 -7.26 11.65 4.76
N GLY A 56 -7.50 10.40 4.40
CA GLY A 56 -7.80 10.02 3.02
C GLY A 56 -6.58 9.67 2.16
N ASP A 57 -5.41 9.56 2.76
CA ASP A 57 -4.24 9.07 2.03
C ASP A 57 -4.32 7.56 1.83
N VAL A 58 -3.89 7.11 0.67
CA VAL A 58 -3.93 5.70 0.28
C VAL A 58 -2.56 5.08 0.52
N LEU A 59 -2.51 4.05 1.35
CA LEU A 59 -1.29 3.27 1.58
C LEU A 59 -1.37 1.98 0.77
N ILE A 60 -0.37 1.78 -0.07
CA ILE A 60 -0.26 0.58 -0.93
C ILE A 60 0.93 -0.23 -0.48
N ALA A 61 0.70 -1.50 -0.17
CA ALA A 61 1.77 -2.46 0.10
C ALA A 61 2.28 -3.04 -1.21
N GLU A 62 3.59 -3.17 -1.34
CA GLU A 62 4.21 -3.77 -2.52
C GLU A 62 4.34 -5.29 -2.41
N ASP A 63 4.13 -5.94 -3.55
CA ASP A 63 4.39 -7.36 -3.73
C ASP A 63 5.82 -7.54 -4.28
N GLY A 64 6.76 -7.74 -3.36
CA GLY A 64 8.17 -7.94 -3.73
C GLY A 64 8.91 -6.65 -4.11
N GLY A 65 9.99 -6.81 -4.84
CA GLY A 65 10.81 -5.70 -5.30
C GLY A 65 11.43 -4.92 -4.16
N ASP A 66 11.15 -3.63 -4.09
CA ASP A 66 11.71 -2.75 -3.06
C ASP A 66 11.13 -2.97 -1.67
N MET A 67 10.06 -3.74 -1.55
CA MET A 67 9.43 -4.04 -0.26
C MET A 67 9.04 -2.78 0.51
N GLN A 68 8.29 -1.90 -0.15
CA GLN A 68 7.86 -0.64 0.42
C GLN A 68 6.36 -0.64 0.72
N ILE A 69 5.97 0.18 1.70
CA ILE A 69 4.62 0.70 1.80
C ILE A 69 4.69 2.13 1.27
N VAL A 70 3.87 2.42 0.28
CA VAL A 70 3.90 3.68 -0.46
C VAL A 70 2.63 4.47 -0.16
N VAL A 71 2.78 5.78 0.07
CA VAL A 71 1.65 6.69 0.26
C VAL A 71 1.30 7.33 -1.08
N LEU A 72 0.03 7.30 -1.40
CA LEU A 72 -0.54 7.92 -2.60
C LEU A 72 -1.59 8.93 -2.15
N THR A 73 -1.40 10.20 -2.52
CA THR A 73 -2.33 11.28 -2.17
C THR A 73 -3.44 11.41 -3.21
N ASP A 74 -4.52 12.14 -2.88
CA ASP A 74 -5.63 12.42 -3.80
C ASP A 74 -5.16 13.08 -5.11
N GLU A 75 -4.06 13.80 -5.06
CA GLU A 75 -3.51 14.52 -6.21
C GLU A 75 -2.60 13.63 -7.06
N GLY A 76 -2.43 12.36 -6.66
CA GLY A 76 -1.57 11.42 -7.37
C GLY A 76 -0.09 11.51 -7.02
N SER A 77 0.26 12.28 -5.98
CA SER A 77 1.64 12.31 -5.46
C SER A 77 1.98 11.01 -4.76
N VAL A 78 3.19 10.52 -4.96
CA VAL A 78 3.65 9.21 -4.51
C VAL A 78 4.92 9.39 -3.67
N ALA A 79 4.94 8.76 -2.48
CA ALA A 79 6.13 8.78 -1.62
C ALA A 79 6.25 7.48 -0.83
N PRO A 80 7.47 6.97 -0.60
CA PRO A 80 7.63 5.80 0.27
C PRO A 80 7.40 6.19 1.73
N LEU A 81 6.66 5.36 2.45
CA LEU A 81 6.47 5.51 3.88
C LEU A 81 7.53 4.73 4.66
N LEU A 82 7.75 3.48 4.25
CA LEU A 82 8.75 2.61 4.84
C LEU A 82 9.24 1.58 3.83
N GLN A 83 10.37 0.98 4.14
CA GLN A 83 10.95 -0.10 3.34
C GLN A 83 11.45 -1.20 4.29
N VAL A 84 11.19 -2.45 3.94
CA VAL A 84 11.72 -3.61 4.67
C VAL A 84 12.97 -4.09 3.96
N VAL A 85 14.12 -3.79 4.52
CA VAL A 85 15.41 -4.12 3.92
C VAL A 85 15.77 -5.59 4.19
N GLY A 86 16.31 -6.26 3.19
CA GLY A 86 16.75 -7.65 3.33
C GLY A 86 15.66 -8.70 3.10
N HIS A 87 14.47 -8.30 2.65
CA HIS A 87 13.34 -9.20 2.40
C HIS A 87 12.91 -9.19 0.93
N GLU A 88 13.87 -9.10 0.01
CA GLU A 88 13.58 -8.89 -1.43
C GLU A 88 12.79 -10.02 -2.07
N GLN A 89 12.78 -11.21 -1.47
CA GLN A 89 12.01 -12.35 -1.97
C GLN A 89 10.71 -12.57 -1.21
N SER A 90 10.28 -11.57 -0.48
CA SER A 90 9.02 -11.57 0.25
C SER A 90 8.03 -10.63 -0.40
N GLU A 91 6.89 -10.44 0.25
CA GLU A 91 5.92 -9.41 -0.08
C GLU A 91 5.32 -8.87 1.22
N ILE A 92 4.87 -7.63 1.18
CA ILE A 92 4.18 -7.02 2.31
C ILE A 92 2.69 -7.31 2.20
N THR A 93 2.11 -7.81 3.27
CA THR A 93 0.69 -8.19 3.31
C THR A 93 -0.02 -7.58 4.50
N GLY A 94 -1.31 -7.37 4.34
CA GLY A 94 -2.24 -7.06 5.40
C GLY A 94 -1.97 -5.78 6.19
N PRO A 95 -1.60 -4.65 5.56
CA PRO A 95 -1.42 -3.42 6.32
C PRO A 95 -2.73 -3.03 7.00
N ALA A 96 -2.65 -2.71 8.29
CA ALA A 96 -3.80 -2.33 9.09
C ALA A 96 -3.39 -1.40 10.21
N PHE A 97 -4.23 -0.42 10.52
CA PHE A 97 -4.02 0.45 11.67
C PHE A 97 -4.75 -0.06 12.89
N ASP A 98 -4.23 0.26 14.07
CA ASP A 98 -4.99 0.13 15.30
C ASP A 98 -6.13 1.19 15.33
N PRO A 99 -7.13 1.04 16.21
CA PRO A 99 -8.26 1.99 16.23
C PRO A 99 -7.88 3.44 16.48
N SER A 100 -6.74 3.71 17.12
CA SER A 100 -6.26 5.07 17.38
C SER A 100 -5.45 5.64 16.20
N TYR A 101 -5.13 4.82 15.20
CA TYR A 101 -4.24 5.17 14.08
C TYR A 101 -2.84 5.63 14.51
N GLN A 102 -2.38 5.16 15.68
CA GLN A 102 -1.03 5.44 16.18
C GLN A 102 -0.05 4.32 15.83
N ARG A 103 -0.56 3.16 15.47
CA ARG A 103 0.25 1.99 15.12
C ARG A 103 -0.21 1.41 13.79
N LEU A 104 0.77 1.08 12.96
CA LEU A 104 0.57 0.37 11.69
C LEU A 104 1.12 -1.03 11.84
N TYR A 105 0.32 -2.02 11.50
CA TYR A 105 0.72 -3.42 11.47
C TYR A 105 0.79 -3.90 10.04
N PHE A 106 1.77 -4.70 9.73
CA PHE A 106 1.86 -5.39 8.46
C PHE A 106 2.75 -6.62 8.60
N SER A 107 2.69 -7.51 7.61
CA SER A 107 3.52 -8.71 7.63
C SER A 107 4.43 -8.75 6.41
N SER A 108 5.65 -9.26 6.61
CA SER A 108 6.50 -9.76 5.55
C SER A 108 6.19 -11.24 5.42
N GLN A 109 5.53 -11.62 4.33
CA GLN A 109 4.94 -12.96 4.18
C GLN A 109 5.98 -14.07 4.25
N ARG A 110 7.15 -13.85 3.70
CA ARG A 110 8.22 -14.85 3.63
C ARG A 110 9.48 -14.45 4.40
N GLY A 111 9.52 -13.24 4.97
CA GLY A 111 10.66 -12.74 5.73
C GLY A 111 11.95 -12.71 4.93
N SER A 112 13.07 -12.74 5.65
CA SER A 112 14.40 -12.74 5.01
C SER A 112 14.75 -14.09 4.35
N LEU A 113 14.05 -15.16 4.74
CA LEU A 113 14.30 -16.50 4.19
C LEU A 113 13.69 -16.72 2.80
N GLY A 114 12.72 -15.88 2.41
CA GLY A 114 11.98 -16.06 1.17
C GLY A 114 11.05 -17.27 1.19
N LYS A 115 10.68 -17.76 2.37
CA LYS A 115 9.81 -18.92 2.60
C LYS A 115 8.75 -18.60 3.64
N SER A 116 7.59 -19.22 3.52
CA SER A 116 6.45 -19.01 4.44
C SER A 116 6.82 -19.23 5.90
N SER A 117 7.75 -20.13 6.19
CA SER A 117 8.23 -20.38 7.57
C SER A 117 9.00 -19.20 8.16
N GLY A 118 9.43 -18.25 7.33
CA GLY A 118 10.16 -17.06 7.77
C GLY A 118 9.30 -15.82 7.93
N GLY A 119 7.98 -15.95 7.83
CA GLY A 119 7.07 -14.81 7.94
C GLY A 119 7.19 -14.05 9.25
N ILE A 120 7.10 -12.72 9.19
CA ILE A 120 7.24 -11.82 10.34
C ILE A 120 6.13 -10.78 10.27
N THR A 121 5.48 -10.52 11.41
CA THR A 121 4.55 -9.40 11.55
C THR A 121 5.23 -8.27 12.32
N TYR A 122 5.12 -7.07 11.80
CA TYR A 122 5.71 -5.86 12.38
C TYR A 122 4.65 -4.95 12.95
N GLU A 123 5.01 -4.25 14.02
CA GLU A 123 4.29 -3.10 14.54
C GLU A 123 5.18 -1.87 14.37
N VAL A 124 4.66 -0.84 13.73
CA VAL A 124 5.36 0.44 13.57
C VAL A 124 4.54 1.51 14.28
N SER A 125 5.14 2.14 15.26
CA SER A 125 4.46 3.21 16.00
C SER A 125 4.70 4.56 15.33
N ARG A 126 3.84 5.54 15.62
CA ARG A 126 3.98 6.88 15.05
C ARG A 126 5.31 7.53 15.37
N SER A 127 5.88 7.25 16.54
CA SER A 127 7.19 7.75 16.93
C SER A 127 8.33 7.20 16.08
N ASP A 128 8.14 6.04 15.45
CA ASP A 128 9.13 5.43 14.57
C ASP A 128 9.17 6.09 13.19
N LEU A 129 8.11 6.83 12.84
CA LEU A 129 7.95 7.44 11.52
C LEU A 129 8.41 8.90 11.44
N VAL A 130 9.03 9.38 12.47
CA VAL A 130 9.50 10.78 12.57
C VAL A 130 10.90 10.95 11.98
#